data_f14d79bf00aa6d245fe2fd78bfab5039
#
_entry.id   f14d79bf00aa6d245fe2fd78bfab5039
#
_cell.length_a   1.000
_cell.length_b   1.000
_cell.length_c   1.000
_cell.angle_alpha   90.00
_cell.angle_beta   90.00
_cell.angle_gamma   90.00
#
_symmetry.space_group_name_H-M   'P 1'
#
loop_
_entity.id
_entity.type
_entity.pdbx_description
1 polymer ?
#
loop_
_entity_poly.entity_id
_entity_poly.type
_entity_poly.pdbx_seq_one_letter_code
_entity_poly.pdbx_strand_id
1 'polypeptide(L)'
;MKYKDSRCYFTEERDADLLRAYKEIIKVRDNIRLSEIEQMLAKSPSRRFWVSEDRAYIVILDLLKGKPLDNMIPTRKEMYQEIFRRFQIHKSNEPYLSNMEIIKRVCAEKAPSFYLTPQSIHVILSRVRKEEKQRCYERRKRRLRFMLGTL
;
A
#
# COMPACT_ATOMS: atom_id res chain seq x y z
N MET A 1 15.33 -6.53 22.19
CA MET A 1 14.97 -5.83 20.95
C MET A 1 13.73 -6.49 20.38
N LYS A 2 12.60 -5.82 20.41
CA LYS A 2 11.44 -6.30 19.66
C LYS A 2 11.76 -6.07 18.18
N TYR A 3 11.91 -7.12 17.42
CA TYR A 3 11.90 -7.03 15.96
C TYR A 3 10.61 -6.33 15.56
N LYS A 4 10.71 -5.08 15.10
CA LYS A 4 9.58 -4.43 14.43
C LYS A 4 9.30 -5.28 13.21
N ASP A 5 8.18 -5.98 13.23
CA ASP A 5 7.71 -6.75 12.10
C ASP A 5 7.79 -5.84 10.86
N SER A 6 8.42 -6.32 9.81
CA SER A 6 8.56 -5.59 8.54
C SER A 6 7.22 -5.06 7.99
N ARG A 7 6.12 -5.65 8.42
CA ARG A 7 4.76 -5.15 8.16
C ARG A 7 4.51 -3.75 8.74
N CYS A 8 5.17 -3.38 9.83
CA CYS A 8 4.97 -2.06 10.45
C CYS A 8 5.57 -0.91 9.64
N TYR A 9 6.64 -1.13 8.90
CA TYR A 9 7.25 -0.09 8.06
C TYR A 9 6.38 0.31 6.89
N PHE A 10 5.81 -0.66 6.21
CA PHE A 10 4.97 -0.42 5.03
C PHE A 10 3.57 0.06 5.37
N THR A 11 3.09 -0.23 6.57
CA THR A 11 1.72 0.11 6.98
C THR A 11 1.49 1.62 6.96
N GLU A 12 2.39 2.41 7.56
CA GLU A 12 2.24 3.87 7.59
C GLU A 12 2.31 4.49 6.19
N GLU A 13 3.28 4.08 5.39
CA GLU A 13 3.45 4.58 4.02
C GLU A 13 2.30 4.16 3.10
N ARG A 14 1.85 2.93 3.22
CA ARG A 14 0.67 2.42 2.51
C ARG A 14 -0.58 3.20 2.87
N ASP A 15 -0.80 3.44 4.14
CA ASP A 15 -1.95 4.15 4.64
C ASP A 15 -1.94 5.61 4.18
N ALA A 16 -0.76 6.23 4.16
CA ALA A 16 -0.57 7.58 3.61
C ALA A 16 -0.87 7.64 2.10
N ASP A 17 -0.44 6.64 1.35
CA ASP A 17 -0.72 6.53 -0.08
C ASP A 17 -2.23 6.33 -0.34
N LEU A 18 -2.88 5.48 0.45
CA LEU A 18 -4.32 5.26 0.36
C LEU A 18 -5.11 6.54 0.68
N LEU A 19 -4.71 7.29 1.70
CA LEU A 19 -5.32 8.57 2.05
C LEU A 19 -5.12 9.61 0.95
N ARG A 20 -3.95 9.64 0.32
CA ARG A 20 -3.69 10.49 -0.86
C ARG A 20 -4.65 10.18 -1.99
N ALA A 21 -4.80 8.91 -2.35
CA ALA A 21 -5.73 8.48 -3.40
C ALA A 21 -7.19 8.81 -3.06
N TYR A 22 -7.58 8.64 -1.81
CA TYR A 22 -8.88 9.04 -1.31
C TYR A 22 -9.14 10.54 -1.49
N LYS A 23 -8.18 11.39 -1.10
CA LYS A 23 -8.29 12.84 -1.25
C LYS A 23 -8.38 13.27 -2.72
N GLU A 24 -7.68 12.60 -3.61
CA GLU A 24 -7.77 12.86 -5.05
C GLU A 24 -9.16 12.55 -5.60
N ILE A 25 -9.77 11.46 -5.18
CA ILE A 25 -11.12 11.08 -5.61
C ILE A 25 -12.16 12.11 -5.15
N ILE A 26 -12.11 12.53 -3.89
CA ILE A 26 -13.09 13.49 -3.34
C ILE A 26 -12.92 14.91 -3.90
N LYS A 27 -11.75 15.27 -4.41
CA LYS A 27 -11.54 16.56 -5.10
C LYS A 27 -12.24 16.63 -6.44
N VAL A 28 -12.34 15.52 -7.14
CA VAL A 28 -12.84 15.44 -8.52
C VAL A 28 -14.35 15.21 -8.58
N ARG A 29 -14.91 14.56 -7.56
CA ARG A 29 -16.30 14.14 -7.56
C ARG A 29 -17.04 14.59 -6.32
N ASP A 30 -18.11 15.35 -6.52
CA ASP A 30 -19.05 15.72 -5.46
C ASP A 30 -20.10 14.63 -5.26
N ASN A 31 -20.57 14.45 -4.03
CA ASN A 31 -21.70 13.58 -3.67
C ASN A 31 -21.53 12.09 -3.97
N ILE A 32 -20.33 11.54 -3.80
CA ILE A 32 -20.10 10.10 -3.89
C ILE A 32 -20.31 9.43 -2.53
N ARG A 33 -20.95 8.28 -2.55
CA ARG A 33 -21.07 7.42 -1.36
C ARG A 33 -19.72 6.83 -0.99
N LEU A 34 -19.46 6.69 0.31
CA LEU A 34 -18.21 6.12 0.82
C LEU A 34 -17.94 4.71 0.25
N SER A 35 -18.99 3.89 0.13
CA SER A 35 -18.87 2.55 -0.47
C SER A 35 -18.39 2.57 -1.93
N GLU A 36 -18.81 3.57 -2.71
CA GLU A 36 -18.36 3.74 -4.09
C GLU A 36 -16.90 4.19 -4.14
N ILE A 37 -16.49 5.08 -3.23
CA ILE A 37 -15.11 5.51 -3.10
C ILE A 37 -14.19 4.33 -2.75
N GLU A 38 -14.62 3.48 -1.84
CA GLU A 38 -13.87 2.29 -1.44
C GLU A 38 -13.68 1.31 -2.61
N GLN A 39 -14.71 1.10 -3.41
CA GLN A 39 -14.60 0.28 -4.63
C GLN A 39 -13.66 0.89 -5.66
N MET A 40 -13.71 2.21 -5.83
CA MET A 40 -12.79 2.92 -6.72
C MET A 40 -11.34 2.84 -6.24
N LEU A 41 -11.12 2.96 -4.94
CA LEU A 41 -9.79 2.85 -4.33
C LEU A 41 -9.20 1.45 -4.50
N ALA A 42 -10.01 0.41 -4.41
CA ALA A 42 -9.55 -0.96 -4.64
C ALA A 42 -8.95 -1.16 -6.03
N LYS A 43 -9.37 -0.37 -7.01
CA LYS A 43 -8.92 -0.40 -8.40
C LYS A 43 -7.95 0.74 -8.75
N SER A 44 -7.66 1.62 -7.82
CA SER A 44 -6.78 2.77 -8.05
C SER A 44 -5.31 2.38 -8.03
N PRO A 45 -4.47 3.00 -8.88
CA PRO A 45 -3.04 2.77 -8.85
C PRO A 45 -2.44 3.19 -7.50
N SER A 46 -1.50 2.42 -7.01
CA SER A 46 -0.69 2.75 -5.85
C SER A 46 0.74 3.13 -6.24
N ARG A 47 1.43 3.84 -5.37
CA ARG A 47 2.81 4.31 -5.64
C ARG A 47 3.81 3.17 -5.81
N ARG A 48 3.55 2.05 -5.13
CA ARG A 48 4.38 0.85 -5.22
C ARG A 48 3.54 -0.38 -4.86
N PHE A 49 4.12 -1.56 -5.02
CA PHE A 49 3.56 -2.76 -4.43
C PHE A 49 3.81 -2.75 -2.92
N TRP A 50 2.75 -2.68 -2.13
CA TRP A 50 2.83 -2.62 -0.67
C TRP A 50 3.01 -4.02 -0.08
N VAL A 51 4.19 -4.57 -0.30
CA VAL A 51 4.62 -5.88 0.18
C VAL A 51 6.09 -5.80 0.57
N SER A 52 6.50 -6.55 1.59
CA SER A 52 7.92 -6.62 1.94
C SER A 52 8.71 -7.33 0.84
N GLU A 53 9.90 -6.82 0.56
CA GLU A 53 10.79 -7.38 -0.45
C GLU A 53 11.16 -8.84 -0.13
N ASP A 54 11.40 -9.14 1.13
CA ASP A 54 11.72 -10.49 1.59
C ASP A 54 10.57 -11.47 1.36
N ARG A 55 9.34 -11.04 1.64
CA ARG A 55 8.17 -11.86 1.41
C ARG A 55 7.93 -12.07 -0.07
N ALA A 56 8.05 -11.03 -0.87
CA ALA A 56 7.94 -11.12 -2.32
C ALA A 56 9.00 -12.06 -2.91
N TYR A 57 10.22 -11.99 -2.43
CA TYR A 57 11.31 -12.90 -2.82
C TYR A 57 10.95 -14.36 -2.60
N ILE A 58 10.47 -14.70 -1.41
CA ILE A 58 10.06 -16.07 -1.07
C ILE A 58 8.96 -16.56 -2.02
N VAL A 59 7.94 -15.75 -2.22
CA VAL A 59 6.79 -16.13 -3.07
C VAL A 59 7.20 -16.28 -4.53
N ILE A 60 8.02 -15.37 -5.05
CA ILE A 60 8.50 -15.45 -6.45
C ILE A 60 9.40 -16.66 -6.66
N LEU A 61 10.28 -17.01 -5.72
CA LEU A 61 11.06 -18.24 -5.81
C LEU A 61 10.18 -19.49 -5.83
N ASP A 62 9.12 -19.50 -5.02
CA ASP A 62 8.16 -20.60 -5.03
C ASP A 62 7.44 -20.72 -6.38
N LEU A 63 7.06 -19.60 -6.97
CA LEU A 63 6.46 -19.58 -8.33
C LEU A 63 7.43 -20.06 -9.40
N LEU A 64 8.71 -19.69 -9.30
CA LEU A 64 9.74 -20.19 -10.21
C LEU A 64 9.91 -21.72 -10.14
N LYS A 65 9.68 -22.30 -8.97
CA LYS A 65 9.70 -23.76 -8.76
C LYS A 65 8.40 -24.45 -9.20
N GLY A 66 7.42 -23.68 -9.70
CA GLY A 66 6.12 -24.22 -10.12
C GLY A 66 5.16 -24.50 -8.99
N LYS A 67 5.40 -23.97 -7.78
CA LYS A 67 4.47 -24.11 -6.65
C LYS A 67 3.25 -23.22 -6.87
N PRO A 68 2.04 -23.73 -6.65
CA PRO A 68 0.83 -22.90 -6.79
C PRO A 68 0.69 -21.91 -5.62
N LEU A 69 -0.01 -20.79 -5.87
CA LEU A 69 -0.38 -19.82 -4.85
C LEU A 69 -1.67 -20.24 -4.12
N ASP A 70 -1.64 -21.42 -3.53
CA ASP A 70 -2.77 -21.93 -2.76
C ASP A 70 -2.84 -21.25 -1.40
N ASN A 71 -4.04 -21.19 -0.82
CA ASN A 71 -4.30 -20.61 0.50
C ASN A 71 -4.04 -19.10 0.61
N MET A 72 -4.01 -18.37 -0.49
CA MET A 72 -3.96 -16.91 -0.50
C MET A 72 -5.32 -16.32 -0.85
N ILE A 73 -5.64 -15.17 -0.25
CA ILE A 73 -6.81 -14.41 -0.65
C ILE A 73 -6.63 -13.89 -2.09
N PRO A 74 -7.70 -13.78 -2.88
CA PRO A 74 -7.61 -13.44 -4.30
C PRO A 74 -6.81 -12.18 -4.61
N THR A 75 -6.95 -11.12 -3.82
CA THR A 75 -6.24 -9.85 -4.00
C THR A 75 -4.72 -10.01 -3.87
N ARG A 76 -4.24 -10.79 -2.91
CA ARG A 76 -2.82 -11.10 -2.76
C ARG A 76 -2.29 -11.96 -3.90
N LYS A 77 -3.09 -12.93 -4.30
CA LYS A 77 -2.74 -13.81 -5.42
C LYS A 77 -2.53 -13.00 -6.70
N GLU A 78 -3.45 -12.09 -7.01
CA GLU A 78 -3.32 -11.17 -8.15
C GLU A 78 -2.08 -10.29 -8.05
N MET A 79 -1.78 -9.76 -6.87
CA MET A 79 -0.58 -8.95 -6.63
C MET A 79 0.70 -9.72 -6.94
N TYR A 80 0.84 -10.93 -6.42
CA TYR A 80 2.03 -11.75 -6.66
C TYR A 80 2.14 -12.23 -8.10
N GLN A 81 1.03 -12.51 -8.76
CA GLN A 81 1.00 -12.81 -10.18
C GLN A 81 1.52 -11.66 -11.04
N GLU A 82 1.13 -10.41 -10.70
CA GLU A 82 1.63 -9.22 -11.39
C GLU A 82 3.11 -8.97 -11.12
N ILE A 83 3.56 -9.13 -9.88
CA ILE A 83 4.98 -9.04 -9.52
C ILE A 83 5.78 -10.09 -10.29
N PHE A 84 5.30 -11.32 -10.37
CA PHE A 84 5.95 -12.41 -11.10
C PHE A 84 6.05 -12.11 -12.59
N ARG A 85 4.98 -11.59 -13.19
CA ARG A 85 4.97 -11.20 -14.61
C ARG A 85 6.06 -10.15 -14.89
N ARG A 86 6.14 -9.12 -14.07
CA ARG A 86 7.16 -8.07 -14.20
C ARG A 86 8.57 -8.61 -13.92
N PHE A 87 8.70 -9.49 -12.95
CA PHE A 87 9.97 -10.17 -12.67
C PHE A 87 10.49 -10.92 -13.89
N GLN A 88 9.64 -11.67 -14.57
CA GLN A 88 10.02 -12.40 -15.78
C GLN A 88 10.49 -11.48 -16.91
N ILE A 89 9.81 -10.35 -17.11
CA ILE A 89 10.19 -9.33 -18.09
C ILE A 89 11.58 -8.76 -17.76
N HIS A 90 11.79 -8.34 -16.53
CA HIS A 90 13.10 -7.80 -16.09
C HIS A 90 14.21 -8.83 -16.20
N LYS A 91 13.94 -10.08 -15.86
CA LYS A 91 14.92 -11.16 -15.94
C LYS A 91 15.33 -11.46 -17.40
N SER A 92 14.38 -11.37 -18.33
CA SER A 92 14.65 -11.52 -19.76
C SER A 92 15.51 -10.39 -20.31
N ASN A 93 15.27 -9.16 -19.85
CA ASN A 93 16.00 -7.97 -20.31
C ASN A 93 17.39 -7.84 -19.67
N GLU A 94 17.51 -8.19 -18.40
CA GLU A 94 18.73 -8.06 -17.60
C GLU A 94 19.06 -9.36 -16.85
N PRO A 95 19.44 -10.44 -17.58
CA PRO A 95 19.63 -11.76 -16.94
C PRO A 95 20.81 -11.83 -15.98
N TYR A 96 21.70 -10.84 -16.00
CA TYR A 96 22.85 -10.74 -15.10
C TYR A 96 22.49 -10.24 -13.68
N LEU A 97 21.32 -9.63 -13.50
CA LEU A 97 20.87 -9.17 -12.18
C LEU A 97 20.44 -10.34 -11.31
N SER A 98 20.71 -10.23 -10.01
CA SER A 98 20.19 -11.21 -9.05
C SER A 98 18.68 -11.12 -8.94
N ASN A 99 18.06 -12.24 -8.56
CA ASN A 99 16.61 -12.28 -8.36
C ASN A 99 16.15 -11.27 -7.31
N MET A 100 16.92 -11.09 -6.23
CA MET A 100 16.59 -10.13 -5.18
C MET A 100 16.61 -8.68 -5.68
N GLU A 101 17.59 -8.31 -6.50
CA GLU A 101 17.67 -6.96 -7.08
C GLU A 101 16.49 -6.69 -8.00
N ILE A 102 16.11 -7.66 -8.83
CA ILE A 102 14.95 -7.52 -9.72
C ILE A 102 13.67 -7.36 -8.90
N ILE A 103 13.48 -8.15 -7.86
CA ILE A 103 12.30 -8.09 -6.99
C ILE A 103 12.22 -6.74 -6.27
N LYS A 104 13.33 -6.22 -5.77
CA LYS A 104 13.39 -4.88 -5.18
C LYS A 104 12.94 -3.79 -6.16
N ARG A 105 13.41 -3.85 -7.40
CA ARG A 105 13.01 -2.92 -8.46
C ARG A 105 11.53 -3.02 -8.78
N VAL A 106 11.02 -4.23 -8.96
CA VAL A 106 9.60 -4.47 -9.26
C VAL A 106 8.70 -3.97 -8.14
N CYS A 107 9.04 -4.27 -6.88
CA CYS A 107 8.25 -3.83 -5.74
C CYS A 107 8.21 -2.29 -5.61
N ALA A 108 9.25 -1.60 -6.05
CA ALA A 108 9.32 -0.13 -6.03
C ALA A 108 8.57 0.53 -7.21
N GLU A 109 8.18 -0.22 -8.22
CA GLU A 109 7.42 0.29 -9.36
C GLU A 109 5.99 0.64 -8.97
N LYS A 110 5.40 1.55 -9.72
CA LYS A 110 3.99 1.90 -9.58
C LYS A 110 3.12 0.65 -9.82
N ALA A 111 2.27 0.33 -8.86
CA ALA A 111 1.35 -0.79 -8.95
C ALA A 111 0.02 -0.39 -9.57
N PRO A 112 -0.63 -1.26 -10.35
CA PRO A 112 -1.91 -0.95 -10.99
C PRO A 112 -3.08 -0.90 -10.01
N SER A 113 -2.91 -1.42 -8.80
CA SER A 113 -3.95 -1.50 -7.78
C SER A 113 -3.31 -1.52 -6.39
N PHE A 114 -4.09 -1.17 -5.36
CA PHE A 114 -3.68 -1.37 -3.96
C PHE A 114 -3.74 -2.83 -3.52
N TYR A 115 -4.41 -3.68 -4.28
CA TYR A 115 -4.60 -5.09 -3.94
C TYR A 115 -5.21 -5.30 -2.56
N LEU A 116 -6.12 -4.41 -2.18
CA LEU A 116 -6.89 -4.47 -0.96
C LEU A 116 -8.37 -4.68 -1.29
N THR A 117 -9.08 -5.39 -0.43
CA THR A 117 -10.53 -5.49 -0.55
C THR A 117 -11.19 -4.18 -0.14
N PRO A 118 -12.40 -3.84 -0.67
CA PRO A 118 -13.11 -2.65 -0.22
C PRO A 118 -13.33 -2.59 1.29
N GLN A 119 -13.55 -3.73 1.93
CA GLN A 119 -13.72 -3.81 3.38
C GLN A 119 -12.43 -3.50 4.13
N SER A 120 -11.30 -3.99 3.67
CA SER A 120 -9.98 -3.64 4.24
C SER A 120 -9.71 -2.15 4.10
N ILE A 121 -10.03 -1.57 2.94
CA ILE A 121 -9.92 -0.14 2.68
C ILE A 121 -10.79 0.66 3.65
N HIS A 122 -12.03 0.22 3.89
CA HIS A 122 -12.93 0.84 4.84
C HIS A 122 -12.33 0.93 6.25
N VAL A 123 -11.80 -0.17 6.75
CA VAL A 123 -11.15 -0.24 8.07
C VAL A 123 -9.94 0.70 8.14
N ILE A 124 -9.08 0.66 7.14
CA ILE A 124 -7.88 1.50 7.08
C ILE A 124 -8.25 2.99 7.03
N LEU A 125 -9.14 3.38 6.14
CA LEU A 125 -9.57 4.78 5.99
C LEU A 125 -10.24 5.32 7.25
N SER A 126 -11.08 4.52 7.90
CA SER A 126 -11.74 4.92 9.15
C SER A 126 -10.70 5.26 10.22
N ARG A 127 -9.69 4.43 10.38
CA ARG A 127 -8.60 4.63 11.33
C ARG A 127 -7.74 5.85 10.95
N VAL A 128 -7.29 5.92 9.72
CA VAL A 128 -6.37 6.98 9.24
C VAL A 128 -7.03 8.36 9.28
N ARG A 129 -8.29 8.46 8.89
CA ARG A 129 -9.06 9.71 8.95
C ARG A 129 -9.26 10.19 10.39
N LYS A 130 -9.53 9.28 11.32
CA LYS A 130 -9.65 9.59 12.74
C LYS A 130 -8.33 10.12 13.30
N GLU A 131 -7.22 9.47 12.98
CA GLU A 131 -5.87 9.90 13.39
C GLU A 131 -5.51 11.27 12.80
N GLU A 132 -5.85 11.53 11.54
CA GLU A 132 -5.63 12.82 10.90
C GLU A 132 -6.42 13.94 11.57
N LYS A 133 -7.69 13.71 11.87
CA LYS A 133 -8.52 14.68 12.62
C LYS A 133 -7.92 15.00 13.99
N GLN A 134 -7.44 13.98 14.68
CA GLN A 134 -6.81 14.16 15.98
C GLN A 134 -5.52 15.00 15.89
N ARG A 135 -4.68 14.72 14.90
CA ARG A 135 -3.47 15.52 14.65
C ARG A 135 -3.77 16.97 14.30
N CYS A 136 -4.81 17.22 13.51
CA CYS A 136 -5.27 18.57 13.19
C CYS A 136 -5.77 19.30 14.43
N TYR A 137 -6.54 18.64 15.27
CA TYR A 137 -7.02 19.18 16.53
C TYR A 137 -5.87 19.57 17.46
N GLU A 138 -4.89 18.69 17.64
CA GLU A 138 -3.72 18.95 18.48
C GLU A 138 -2.87 20.10 17.94
N ARG A 139 -2.70 20.22 16.63
CA ARG A 139 -1.99 21.36 16.01
C ARG A 139 -2.71 22.69 16.27
N ARG A 140 -4.04 22.73 16.13
CA ARG A 140 -4.84 23.91 16.43
C ARG A 140 -4.71 24.32 17.90
N LYS A 141 -4.78 23.35 18.80
CA LYS A 141 -4.64 23.55 20.22
C LYS A 141 -3.27 24.13 20.58
N ARG A 142 -2.19 23.63 19.98
CA ARG A 142 -0.83 24.18 20.15
C ARG A 142 -0.72 25.62 19.64
N ARG A 143 -1.29 25.93 18.46
CA ARG A 143 -1.33 27.28 17.92
C ARG A 143 -2.04 28.25 18.86
N LEU A 144 -3.20 27.87 19.36
CA LEU A 144 -3.97 28.70 20.29
C LEU A 144 -3.19 28.95 21.55
N ARG A 145 -2.56 27.95 22.14
CA ARG A 145 -1.70 28.11 23.33
C ARG A 145 -0.55 29.08 23.08
N PHE A 146 0.10 28.96 21.95
CA PHE A 146 1.19 29.83 21.53
C PHE A 146 0.72 31.28 21.34
N MET A 147 -0.40 31.51 20.68
CA MET A 147 -0.98 32.82 20.43
C MET A 147 -1.48 33.48 21.69
N LEU A 148 -1.97 32.72 22.66
CA LEU A 148 -2.46 33.22 23.93
C LEU A 148 -1.36 33.42 25.02
N GLY A 149 -0.10 33.08 24.68
CA GLY A 149 1.02 33.17 25.62
C GLY A 149 0.94 32.23 26.81
N THR A 150 0.07 31.24 26.77
CA THR A 150 -0.04 30.17 27.76
C THR A 150 0.82 28.97 27.29
N LEU A 151 2.00 28.95 27.84
CA LEU A 151 2.87 27.78 27.73
C LEU A 151 2.52 26.77 28.81
#